data_69d7f6e0a63ca79778ab644a833f090e
#
_entry.id   69d7f6e0a63ca79778ab644a833f090e
#
_cell.length_a   1.000
_cell.length_b   1.000
_cell.length_c   1.000
_cell.angle_alpha   90.00
_cell.angle_beta   90.00
_cell.angle_gamma   90.00
#
_symmetry.space_group_name_H-M   'P 1'
#
loop_
_entity.id
_entity.type
_entity.pdbx_description
1 polymer ?
#
loop_
_entity_poly.entity_id
_entity_poly.type
_entity_poly.pdbx_seq_one_letter_code
_entity_poly.pdbx_strand_id
1 'polypeptide(L)'
;PIWLTITVDTPEGQKVGSSVARLWVGFGDGPLGGMGAPIFFAVKGAATVVDLGPRGYLLCLLWRDELRRGSTGQEGLLVPFTARPYRDRNMKMPQAIDAVVEARPKVSIPLESLPALVRFRDPNQPSTAEWIDPAHLDAAFGPGVAIARVDYEILGKPPMKPGAKLTDEIEVPEITASIARLQAVIPWIELSREKIAEMVKGSDLEPMTRNYKYGRDIVKNSYIRSPQ
;
A
#
# COMPACT_ATOMS: atom_id res chain seq x y z
N PRO A 1 -4.29 3.57 11.33
CA PRO A 1 -3.36 2.67 10.64
C PRO A 1 -4.07 1.43 10.11
N ILE A 2 -3.55 0.87 9.04
CA ILE A 2 -4.02 -0.36 8.40
C ILE A 2 -2.89 -1.37 8.50
N TRP A 3 -3.19 -2.56 9.00
CA TRP A 3 -2.28 -3.70 8.97
C TRP A 3 -2.63 -4.57 7.76
N LEU A 4 -1.67 -4.76 6.88
CA LEU A 4 -1.77 -5.67 5.75
C LEU A 4 -0.95 -6.93 6.05
N THR A 5 -1.57 -8.09 5.92
CA THR A 5 -0.91 -9.39 6.04
C THR A 5 -1.15 -10.22 4.79
N ILE A 6 -0.07 -10.76 4.22
CA ILE A 6 -0.11 -11.65 3.05
C ILE A 6 0.43 -13.01 3.47
N THR A 7 -0.35 -14.05 3.24
CA THR A 7 0.05 -15.44 3.41
C THR A 7 0.22 -16.07 2.04
N VAL A 8 1.37 -16.66 1.81
CA VAL A 8 1.75 -17.35 0.57
C VAL A 8 2.01 -18.80 0.86
N ASP A 9 1.36 -19.69 0.14
CA ASP A 9 1.69 -21.11 0.14
C ASP A 9 2.95 -21.34 -0.71
N THR A 10 3.84 -22.16 -0.22
CA THR A 10 5.01 -22.66 -0.95
C THR A 10 5.17 -24.16 -0.70
N PRO A 11 5.91 -24.89 -1.54
CA PRO A 11 6.22 -26.30 -1.29
C PRO A 11 6.91 -26.55 0.06
N GLU A 12 7.61 -25.55 0.57
CA GLU A 12 8.32 -25.61 1.86
C GLU A 12 7.44 -25.19 3.06
N GLY A 13 6.14 -24.90 2.83
CA GLY A 13 5.19 -24.43 3.82
C GLY A 13 4.79 -22.98 3.63
N GLN A 14 3.90 -22.51 4.50
CA GLN A 14 3.37 -21.15 4.42
C GLN A 14 4.42 -20.11 4.81
N LYS A 15 4.45 -19.01 4.04
CA LYS A 15 5.25 -17.81 4.31
C LYS A 15 4.30 -16.65 4.56
N VAL A 16 4.64 -15.81 5.54
CA VAL A 16 3.80 -14.68 5.93
C VAL A 16 4.63 -13.40 5.94
N GLY A 17 4.10 -12.37 5.31
CA GLY A 17 4.62 -11.02 5.39
C GLY A 17 3.56 -10.06 5.90
N SER A 18 3.97 -9.04 6.65
CA SER A 18 3.05 -8.01 7.11
C SER A 18 3.69 -6.64 7.15
N SER A 19 2.87 -5.61 6.95
CA SER A 19 3.27 -4.22 7.13
C SER A 19 2.14 -3.39 7.71
N VAL A 20 2.49 -2.25 8.29
CA VAL A 20 1.53 -1.26 8.74
C VAL A 20 1.70 0.00 7.93
N ALA A 21 0.59 0.51 7.41
CA ALA A 21 0.52 1.79 6.75
C ALA A 21 -0.51 2.69 7.43
N ARG A 22 -0.27 3.99 7.43
CA ARG A 22 -1.22 4.99 7.88
C ARG A 22 -1.86 5.64 6.66
N LEU A 23 -3.17 5.59 6.60
CA LEU A 23 -3.95 6.29 5.60
C LEU A 23 -4.61 7.51 6.24
N TRP A 24 -4.50 8.67 5.60
CA TRP A 24 -5.27 9.87 5.90
C TRP A 24 -6.28 10.11 4.79
N VAL A 25 -7.48 10.46 5.21
CA VAL A 25 -8.52 10.90 4.30
C VAL A 25 -8.94 12.30 4.74
N GLY A 26 -8.74 13.26 3.86
CA GLY A 26 -9.16 14.64 4.05
C GLY A 26 -10.30 14.98 3.09
N PHE A 27 -11.18 15.89 3.54
CA PHE A 27 -12.28 16.39 2.75
C PHE A 27 -12.10 17.90 2.60
N GLY A 28 -12.10 18.40 1.37
CA GLY A 28 -12.07 19.82 1.10
C GLY A 28 -13.44 20.46 1.33
N ASP A 29 -13.45 21.75 1.60
CA ASP A 29 -14.69 22.56 1.64
C ASP A 29 -15.13 22.83 0.20
N GLY A 30 -16.17 22.16 -0.25
CA GLY A 30 -16.78 22.43 -1.56
C GLY A 30 -17.73 23.65 -1.46
N PRO A 31 -17.90 24.43 -2.55
CA PRO A 31 -18.74 25.64 -2.58
C PRO A 31 -20.23 25.38 -2.29
N LEU A 32 -20.66 24.13 -2.25
CA LEU A 32 -22.05 23.71 -1.99
C LEU A 32 -22.19 22.79 -0.77
N GLY A 33 -21.42 23.05 0.30
CA GLY A 33 -21.64 22.36 1.58
C GLY A 33 -21.42 20.83 1.54
N GLY A 34 -20.42 20.37 0.79
CA GLY A 34 -20.00 18.95 0.76
C GLY A 34 -20.38 18.17 -0.49
N MET A 35 -21.17 18.72 -1.40
CA MET A 35 -21.37 18.10 -2.72
C MET A 35 -20.19 18.49 -3.64
N GLY A 36 -19.44 17.48 -4.09
CA GLY A 36 -18.29 17.68 -4.98
C GLY A 36 -17.03 18.19 -4.28
N ALA A 37 -16.95 18.14 -2.95
CA ALA A 37 -15.72 18.43 -2.25
C ALA A 37 -14.63 17.43 -2.63
N PRO A 38 -13.41 17.89 -2.97
CA PRO A 38 -12.32 17.00 -3.30
C PRO A 38 -11.96 16.14 -2.08
N ILE A 39 -11.78 14.85 -2.31
CA ILE A 39 -11.29 13.92 -1.29
C ILE A 39 -9.78 13.79 -1.49
N PHE A 40 -9.04 14.00 -0.42
CA PHE A 40 -7.59 13.90 -0.41
C PHE A 40 -7.18 12.62 0.33
N PHE A 41 -6.26 11.89 -0.25
CA PHE A 41 -5.66 10.71 0.37
C PHE A 41 -4.17 10.94 0.57
N ALA A 42 -3.65 10.51 1.71
CA ALA A 42 -2.22 10.40 1.94
C ALA A 42 -1.92 9.09 2.66
N VAL A 43 -0.88 8.41 2.22
CA VAL A 43 -0.44 7.13 2.82
C VAL A 43 0.99 7.30 3.30
N LYS A 44 1.28 6.83 4.52
CA LYS A 44 2.64 6.70 5.06
C LYS A 44 2.84 5.25 5.51
N GLY A 45 3.87 4.60 5.02
CA GLY A 45 4.15 3.21 5.36
C GLY A 45 5.19 2.62 4.43
N ALA A 46 5.25 1.30 4.41
CA ALA A 46 6.15 0.54 3.56
C ALA A 46 5.39 -0.58 2.83
N ALA A 47 5.90 -1.01 1.70
CA ALA A 47 5.44 -2.21 1.03
C ALA A 47 5.50 -3.41 1.98
N THR A 48 4.53 -4.31 1.86
CA THR A 48 4.59 -5.58 2.59
C THR A 48 5.60 -6.49 1.90
N VAL A 49 6.55 -6.99 2.66
CA VAL A 49 7.56 -7.94 2.19
C VAL A 49 7.21 -9.33 2.68
N VAL A 50 7.12 -10.29 1.77
CA VAL A 50 7.05 -11.72 2.08
C VAL A 50 8.36 -12.37 1.66
N ASP A 51 9.09 -12.90 2.63
CA ASP A 51 10.32 -13.66 2.39
C ASP A 51 9.97 -15.09 1.99
N LEU A 52 10.24 -15.45 0.74
CA LEU A 52 10.01 -16.79 0.19
C LEU A 52 11.27 -17.67 0.23
N GLY A 53 12.27 -17.28 1.03
CA GLY A 53 13.53 -17.98 1.16
C GLY A 53 14.34 -18.00 -0.13
N PRO A 54 14.78 -19.20 -0.61
CA PRO A 54 15.57 -19.29 -1.84
C PRO A 54 14.87 -18.76 -3.10
N ARG A 55 13.55 -18.57 -3.05
CA ARG A 55 12.75 -18.06 -4.16
C ARG A 55 12.75 -16.52 -4.24
N GLY A 56 13.32 -15.83 -3.24
CA GLY A 56 13.40 -14.38 -3.17
C GLY A 56 12.25 -13.73 -2.40
N TYR A 57 11.95 -12.50 -2.73
CA TYR A 57 10.99 -11.67 -2.01
C TYR A 57 9.81 -11.28 -2.89
N LEU A 58 8.59 -11.44 -2.36
CA LEU A 58 7.39 -10.85 -2.91
C LEU A 58 7.11 -9.53 -2.17
N LEU A 59 6.95 -8.44 -2.90
CA LEU A 59 6.59 -7.14 -2.37
C LEU A 59 5.18 -6.78 -2.82
N CYS A 60 4.32 -6.40 -1.87
CA CYS A 60 3.04 -5.79 -2.15
C CYS A 60 3.15 -4.29 -1.88
N LEU A 61 3.05 -3.52 -2.94
CA LEU A 61 3.16 -2.06 -2.89
C LEU A 61 1.94 -1.46 -2.19
N LEU A 62 2.05 -0.20 -1.74
CA LEU A 62 0.91 0.53 -1.17
C LEU A 62 0.00 1.14 -2.26
N TRP A 63 0.25 0.81 -3.53
CA TRP A 63 -0.40 1.38 -4.69
C TRP A 63 -1.02 0.31 -5.57
N ARG A 64 -2.16 0.63 -6.19
CA ARG A 64 -2.68 -0.14 -7.32
C ARG A 64 -1.99 0.30 -8.60
N ASP A 65 -1.84 -0.64 -9.52
CA ASP A 65 -1.38 -0.38 -10.87
C ASP A 65 -2.48 0.35 -11.67
N GLU A 66 -2.46 1.68 -11.66
CA GLU A 66 -3.40 2.51 -12.42
C GLU A 66 -3.31 2.26 -13.94
N LEU A 67 -2.12 1.93 -14.42
CA LEU A 67 -1.88 1.71 -15.85
C LEU A 67 -2.51 0.40 -16.35
N ARG A 68 -2.65 -0.59 -15.48
CA ARG A 68 -3.24 -1.89 -15.84
C ARG A 68 -4.73 -2.02 -15.57
N ARG A 69 -5.28 -1.28 -14.60
CA ARG A 69 -6.65 -1.51 -14.10
C ARG A 69 -7.55 -0.27 -14.09
N GLY A 70 -7.08 0.89 -14.52
CA GLY A 70 -7.89 2.11 -14.68
C GLY A 70 -8.47 2.70 -13.39
N SER A 71 -7.94 2.34 -12.20
CA SER A 71 -8.38 2.88 -10.92
C SER A 71 -7.27 3.68 -10.23
N THR A 72 -7.65 4.76 -9.54
CA THR A 72 -6.71 5.58 -8.77
C THR A 72 -6.18 4.79 -7.57
N GLY A 73 -4.85 4.57 -7.53
CA GLY A 73 -4.19 3.58 -6.69
C GLY A 73 -4.45 3.63 -5.18
N GLN A 74 -4.76 4.80 -4.62
CA GLN A 74 -4.96 4.97 -3.17
C GLN A 74 -6.31 4.49 -2.68
N GLU A 75 -7.34 4.57 -3.52
CA GLU A 75 -8.68 4.10 -3.19
C GLU A 75 -8.70 2.61 -2.93
N GLY A 76 -7.76 1.86 -3.51
CA GLY A 76 -7.62 0.42 -3.31
C GLY A 76 -7.45 0.00 -1.85
N LEU A 77 -6.76 0.81 -1.05
CA LEU A 77 -6.62 0.54 0.38
C LEU A 77 -7.91 0.77 1.17
N LEU A 78 -8.87 1.54 0.61
CA LEU A 78 -10.17 1.78 1.23
C LEU A 78 -11.27 0.86 0.69
N VAL A 79 -11.09 0.26 -0.49
CA VAL A 79 -12.12 -0.58 -1.14
C VAL A 79 -12.70 -1.62 -0.19
N PRO A 80 -11.91 -2.34 0.63
CA PRO A 80 -12.45 -3.33 1.55
C PRO A 80 -13.41 -2.74 2.58
N PHE A 81 -13.33 -1.44 2.84
CA PHE A 81 -14.09 -0.74 3.88
C PHE A 81 -15.19 0.15 3.34
N THR A 82 -15.27 0.33 2.02
CA THR A 82 -16.34 1.11 1.38
C THR A 82 -17.57 0.28 1.06
N ALA A 83 -17.48 -1.06 1.16
CA ALA A 83 -18.59 -1.98 0.98
C ALA A 83 -19.43 -2.12 2.25
N ARG A 84 -20.69 -2.56 2.12
CA ARG A 84 -21.50 -3.00 3.27
C ARG A 84 -20.74 -4.09 4.06
N PRO A 85 -20.81 -4.12 5.39
CA PRO A 85 -21.75 -3.43 6.28
C PRO A 85 -21.31 -2.04 6.76
N TYR A 86 -20.14 -1.55 6.37
CA TYR A 86 -19.52 -0.35 6.95
C TYR A 86 -20.06 0.96 6.38
N ARG A 87 -20.80 0.91 5.26
CA ARG A 87 -21.39 2.11 4.64
C ARG A 87 -22.88 1.96 4.43
N ASP A 88 -23.67 2.73 5.14
CA ASP A 88 -25.05 3.01 4.78
C ASP A 88 -25.06 4.00 3.59
N ARG A 89 -26.00 3.81 2.62
CA ARG A 89 -26.15 4.70 1.45
C ARG A 89 -26.40 6.16 1.83
N ASN A 90 -27.01 6.41 2.99
CA ASN A 90 -27.32 7.73 3.50
C ASN A 90 -26.21 8.35 4.35
N MET A 91 -25.15 7.62 4.65
CA MET A 91 -24.04 8.06 5.48
C MET A 91 -23.07 8.90 4.65
N LYS A 92 -22.70 10.09 5.13
CA LYS A 92 -21.65 10.91 4.53
C LYS A 92 -20.29 10.21 4.68
N MET A 93 -19.39 10.40 3.71
CA MET A 93 -18.08 9.74 3.70
C MET A 93 -17.29 9.91 5.00
N PRO A 94 -17.20 11.09 5.65
CA PRO A 94 -16.51 11.23 6.93
C PRO A 94 -17.07 10.31 8.01
N GLN A 95 -18.39 10.23 8.12
CA GLN A 95 -19.07 9.38 9.10
C GLN A 95 -18.83 7.90 8.82
N ALA A 96 -18.83 7.50 7.54
CA ALA A 96 -18.51 6.13 7.13
C ALA A 96 -17.08 5.73 7.52
N ILE A 97 -16.12 6.63 7.35
CA ILE A 97 -14.73 6.40 7.76
C ILE A 97 -14.61 6.31 9.27
N ASP A 98 -15.27 7.20 10.02
CA ASP A 98 -15.27 7.14 11.49
C ASP A 98 -15.86 5.82 12.00
N ALA A 99 -16.98 5.37 11.41
CA ALA A 99 -17.61 4.10 11.77
C ALA A 99 -16.67 2.89 11.49
N VAL A 100 -15.97 2.89 10.35
CA VAL A 100 -14.97 1.84 10.04
C VAL A 100 -13.81 1.86 11.04
N VAL A 101 -13.32 3.05 11.36
CA VAL A 101 -12.19 3.19 12.30
C VAL A 101 -12.58 2.77 13.72
N GLU A 102 -13.82 3.02 14.12
CA GLU A 102 -14.36 2.60 15.42
C GLU A 102 -14.58 1.08 15.47
N ALA A 103 -15.13 0.50 14.41
CA ALA A 103 -15.41 -0.93 14.31
C ALA A 103 -14.12 -1.78 14.23
N ARG A 104 -13.00 -1.22 13.80
CA ARG A 104 -11.69 -1.90 13.63
C ARG A 104 -11.82 -3.25 12.92
N PRO A 105 -12.43 -3.29 11.75
CA PRO A 105 -12.67 -4.54 11.06
C PRO A 105 -11.37 -5.21 10.62
N LYS A 106 -11.41 -6.53 10.61
CA LYS A 106 -10.45 -7.38 9.90
C LYS A 106 -11.19 -8.07 8.77
N VAL A 107 -10.70 -7.89 7.56
CA VAL A 107 -11.33 -8.42 6.34
C VAL A 107 -10.29 -9.10 5.46
N SER A 108 -10.66 -10.24 4.88
CA SER A 108 -9.88 -10.81 3.79
C SER A 108 -10.31 -10.18 2.48
N ILE A 109 -9.35 -9.82 1.65
CA ILE A 109 -9.60 -9.19 0.35
C ILE A 109 -9.37 -10.16 -0.79
N PRO A 110 -10.16 -10.08 -1.86
CA PRO A 110 -9.96 -10.90 -3.05
C PRO A 110 -8.72 -10.44 -3.82
N LEU A 111 -8.13 -11.36 -4.59
CA LEU A 111 -6.87 -11.12 -5.31
C LEU A 111 -6.95 -9.93 -6.28
N GLU A 112 -8.10 -9.74 -6.93
CA GLU A 112 -8.34 -8.61 -7.83
C GLU A 112 -8.34 -7.25 -7.13
N SER A 113 -8.48 -7.23 -5.82
CA SER A 113 -8.44 -6.01 -5.00
C SER A 113 -7.06 -5.71 -4.41
N LEU A 114 -6.08 -6.57 -4.67
CA LEU A 114 -4.73 -6.37 -4.19
C LEU A 114 -4.08 -5.12 -4.79
N PRO A 115 -3.24 -4.42 -4.01
CA PRO A 115 -2.25 -3.52 -4.56
C PRO A 115 -1.29 -4.26 -5.50
N ALA A 116 -0.49 -3.51 -6.24
CA ALA A 116 0.47 -4.06 -7.16
C ALA A 116 1.49 -4.96 -6.46
N LEU A 117 1.75 -6.12 -7.04
CA LEU A 117 2.77 -7.04 -6.59
C LEU A 117 4.01 -6.93 -7.46
N VAL A 118 5.18 -6.93 -6.83
CA VAL A 118 6.47 -6.82 -7.50
C VAL A 118 7.44 -7.82 -6.89
N ARG A 119 8.31 -8.37 -7.72
CA ARG A 119 9.57 -8.99 -7.26
C ARG A 119 10.76 -8.26 -7.85
N PHE A 120 11.90 -8.41 -7.21
CA PHE A 120 13.21 -8.08 -7.79
C PHE A 120 13.97 -9.39 -7.98
N ARG A 121 14.50 -9.61 -9.19
CA ARG A 121 15.42 -10.73 -9.43
C ARG A 121 16.70 -10.56 -8.63
N ASP A 122 17.18 -9.33 -8.54
CA ASP A 122 18.24 -8.90 -7.62
C ASP A 122 17.74 -7.69 -6.81
N PRO A 123 17.54 -7.84 -5.49
CA PRO A 123 17.06 -6.74 -4.63
C PRO A 123 17.99 -5.53 -4.61
N ASN A 124 19.27 -5.69 -4.95
CA ASN A 124 20.23 -4.58 -5.03
C ASN A 124 20.15 -3.82 -6.36
N GLN A 125 19.43 -4.34 -7.34
CA GLN A 125 19.29 -3.76 -8.67
C GLN A 125 17.82 -3.43 -8.98
N PRO A 126 17.38 -2.19 -8.77
CA PRO A 126 16.00 -1.77 -9.03
C PRO A 126 15.50 -2.04 -10.45
N SER A 127 16.40 -2.03 -11.44
CA SER A 127 16.09 -2.35 -12.84
C SER A 127 15.63 -3.78 -13.07
N THR A 128 15.81 -4.68 -12.09
CA THR A 128 15.35 -6.07 -12.17
C THR A 128 13.94 -6.29 -11.64
N ALA A 129 13.23 -5.19 -11.36
CA ALA A 129 11.85 -5.24 -10.90
C ALA A 129 10.90 -5.81 -11.97
N GLU A 130 10.04 -6.71 -11.55
CA GLU A 130 9.03 -7.36 -12.39
C GLU A 130 7.67 -7.30 -11.70
N TRP A 131 6.62 -6.93 -12.48
CA TRP A 131 5.25 -7.05 -12.03
C TRP A 131 4.83 -8.51 -11.91
N ILE A 132 4.14 -8.82 -10.83
CA ILE A 132 3.63 -10.16 -10.57
C ILE A 132 2.11 -10.17 -10.69
N ASP A 133 1.60 -11.10 -11.47
CA ASP A 133 0.17 -11.39 -11.47
C ASP A 133 -0.19 -12.15 -10.19
N PRO A 134 -1.09 -11.63 -9.35
CA PRO A 134 -1.48 -12.29 -8.11
C PRO A 134 -2.12 -13.67 -8.31
N ALA A 135 -2.66 -13.95 -9.50
CA ALA A 135 -3.24 -15.26 -9.84
C ALA A 135 -2.18 -16.29 -10.30
N HIS A 136 -0.95 -15.84 -10.62
CA HIS A 136 0.09 -16.67 -11.24
C HIS A 136 1.45 -16.47 -10.58
N LEU A 137 1.51 -16.55 -9.22
CA LEU A 137 2.77 -16.45 -8.49
C LEU A 137 3.75 -17.55 -8.88
N ASP A 138 3.26 -18.72 -9.23
CA ASP A 138 4.05 -19.87 -9.66
C ASP A 138 4.91 -19.58 -10.91
N ALA A 139 4.44 -18.74 -11.81
CA ALA A 139 5.22 -18.30 -12.97
C ALA A 139 6.48 -17.51 -12.57
N ALA A 140 6.42 -16.78 -11.47
CA ALA A 140 7.52 -15.94 -10.98
C ALA A 140 8.42 -16.67 -9.98
N PHE A 141 7.84 -17.44 -9.06
CA PHE A 141 8.52 -18.01 -7.90
C PHE A 141 8.64 -19.54 -7.96
N GLY A 142 8.10 -20.16 -9.02
CA GLY A 142 8.15 -21.59 -9.25
C GLY A 142 6.91 -22.34 -8.77
N PRO A 143 6.78 -23.61 -9.17
CA PRO A 143 5.59 -24.42 -8.94
C PRO A 143 5.18 -24.48 -7.46
N GLY A 144 3.86 -24.45 -7.22
CA GLY A 144 3.27 -24.56 -5.87
C GLY A 144 3.32 -23.27 -5.04
N VAL A 145 3.75 -22.15 -5.64
CA VAL A 145 3.69 -20.84 -4.96
C VAL A 145 2.40 -20.14 -5.35
N ALA A 146 1.57 -19.81 -4.37
CA ALA A 146 0.30 -19.12 -4.56
C ALA A 146 -0.03 -18.24 -3.36
N ILE A 147 -0.81 -17.17 -3.57
CA ILE A 147 -1.37 -16.41 -2.44
C ILE A 147 -2.50 -17.23 -1.82
N ALA A 148 -2.31 -17.60 -0.56
CA ALA A 148 -3.33 -18.30 0.22
C ALA A 148 -4.39 -17.34 0.76
N ARG A 149 -3.96 -16.18 1.28
CA ARG A 149 -4.85 -15.20 1.90
C ARG A 149 -4.19 -13.84 2.02
N VAL A 150 -5.04 -12.81 1.92
CA VAL A 150 -4.65 -11.43 2.20
C VAL A 150 -5.65 -10.82 3.16
N ASP A 151 -5.16 -10.36 4.30
CA ASP A 151 -5.97 -9.74 5.34
C ASP A 151 -5.62 -8.26 5.51
N TYR A 152 -6.64 -7.43 5.60
CA TYR A 152 -6.55 -6.06 6.07
C TYR A 152 -7.19 -5.94 7.44
N GLU A 153 -6.53 -5.23 8.35
CA GLU A 153 -7.04 -4.93 9.68
C GLU A 153 -6.89 -3.44 9.98
N ILE A 154 -7.97 -2.81 10.43
CA ILE A 154 -7.95 -1.42 10.89
C ILE A 154 -7.54 -1.39 12.36
N LEU A 155 -6.44 -0.71 12.67
CA LEU A 155 -5.91 -0.61 14.04
C LEU A 155 -6.55 0.52 14.88
N GLY A 156 -7.48 1.27 14.30
CA GLY A 156 -8.11 2.41 14.98
C GLY A 156 -7.39 3.74 14.71
N LYS A 157 -7.81 4.79 15.41
CA LYS A 157 -7.14 6.09 15.34
C LYS A 157 -5.86 6.04 16.18
N PRO A 158 -4.70 6.46 15.64
CA PRO A 158 -3.52 6.63 16.48
C PRO A 158 -3.78 7.76 17.48
N PRO A 159 -3.18 7.71 18.68
CA PRO A 159 -3.30 8.78 19.64
C PRO A 159 -2.76 10.08 19.03
N MET A 160 -3.62 11.09 18.92
CA MET A 160 -3.25 12.42 18.47
C MET A 160 -3.13 13.33 19.68
N LYS A 161 -2.08 14.15 19.72
CA LYS A 161 -1.99 15.23 20.71
C LYS A 161 -3.10 16.26 20.43
N PRO A 162 -3.72 16.85 21.44
CA PRO A 162 -4.66 17.95 21.24
C PRO A 162 -4.04 19.05 20.38
N GLY A 163 -4.73 19.49 19.33
CA GLY A 163 -4.22 20.49 18.40
C GLY A 163 -3.25 19.98 17.33
N ALA A 164 -2.93 18.69 17.29
CA ALA A 164 -2.10 18.09 16.25
C ALA A 164 -2.74 18.26 14.86
N LYS A 165 -1.94 18.69 13.89
CA LYS A 165 -2.36 18.77 12.49
C LYS A 165 -2.22 17.40 11.82
N LEU A 166 -2.94 17.20 10.73
CA LEU A 166 -2.79 16.00 9.87
C LEU A 166 -1.35 15.78 9.39
N THR A 167 -0.58 16.85 9.33
CA THR A 167 0.83 16.85 8.90
C THR A 167 1.80 16.49 10.02
N ASP A 168 1.36 16.47 11.28
CA ASP A 168 2.26 16.19 12.40
C ASP A 168 2.66 14.71 12.35
N GLU A 169 3.95 14.47 12.52
CA GLU A 169 4.47 13.11 12.58
C GLU A 169 4.04 12.46 13.89
N ILE A 170 3.06 11.56 13.79
CA ILE A 170 2.76 10.65 14.88
C ILE A 170 3.59 9.39 14.62
N GLU A 171 4.51 9.11 15.50
CA GLU A 171 5.25 7.87 15.46
C GLU A 171 4.29 6.70 15.71
N VAL A 172 4.28 5.77 14.77
CA VAL A 172 3.61 4.48 14.89
C VAL A 172 4.74 3.45 14.80
N PRO A 173 5.13 2.82 15.90
CA PRO A 173 6.28 1.92 15.94
C PRO A 173 6.22 0.81 14.89
N GLU A 174 5.02 0.31 14.59
CA GLU A 174 4.79 -0.73 13.60
C GLU A 174 5.10 -0.25 12.16
N ILE A 175 4.86 1.03 11.86
CA ILE A 175 5.25 1.63 10.57
C ILE A 175 6.76 1.71 10.49
N THR A 176 7.43 2.17 11.53
CA THR A 176 8.89 2.21 11.60
C THR A 176 9.51 0.83 11.42
N ALA A 177 8.96 -0.18 12.09
CA ALA A 177 9.40 -1.56 11.93
C ALA A 177 9.16 -2.10 10.50
N SER A 178 8.05 -1.73 9.86
CA SER A 178 7.76 -2.12 8.47
C SER A 178 8.75 -1.48 7.50
N ILE A 179 9.09 -0.21 7.69
CA ILE A 179 10.10 0.49 6.89
C ILE A 179 11.47 -0.16 7.07
N ALA A 180 11.88 -0.48 8.30
CA ALA A 180 13.16 -1.12 8.57
C ALA A 180 13.28 -2.50 7.90
N ARG A 181 12.21 -3.30 7.92
CA ARG A 181 12.18 -4.59 7.18
C ARG A 181 12.35 -4.40 5.68
N LEU A 182 11.67 -3.40 5.10
CA LEU A 182 11.80 -3.09 3.69
C LEU A 182 13.22 -2.66 3.32
N GLN A 183 13.84 -1.79 4.14
CA GLN A 183 15.21 -1.32 3.95
C GLN A 183 16.23 -2.45 4.00
N ALA A 184 16.00 -3.46 4.84
CA ALA A 184 16.86 -4.64 4.92
C ALA A 184 16.83 -5.47 3.63
N VAL A 185 15.72 -5.45 2.88
CA VAL A 185 15.56 -6.19 1.62
C VAL A 185 15.99 -5.36 0.42
N ILE A 186 15.66 -4.06 0.40
CA ILE A 186 15.94 -3.15 -0.71
C ILE A 186 16.62 -1.86 -0.20
N PRO A 187 17.92 -1.90 0.07
CA PRO A 187 18.65 -0.81 0.74
C PRO A 187 18.67 0.49 -0.07
N TRP A 188 18.56 0.44 -1.40
CA TRP A 188 18.54 1.62 -2.28
C TRP A 188 17.31 2.51 -2.09
N ILE A 189 16.30 2.09 -1.33
CA ILE A 189 15.10 2.89 -1.07
C ILE A 189 15.40 4.21 -0.34
N GLU A 190 16.54 4.31 0.33
CA GLU A 190 16.99 5.53 1.01
C GLU A 190 17.69 6.53 0.06
N LEU A 191 17.91 6.14 -1.19
CA LEU A 191 18.51 7.03 -2.18
C LEU A 191 17.54 8.17 -2.54
N SER A 192 18.08 9.22 -3.16
CA SER A 192 17.26 10.31 -3.66
C SER A 192 16.32 9.81 -4.76
N ARG A 193 15.21 10.51 -4.92
CA ARG A 193 14.20 10.20 -5.93
C ARG A 193 14.76 10.14 -7.34
N GLU A 194 15.62 11.09 -7.68
CA GLU A 194 16.25 11.19 -8.99
C GLU A 194 17.13 9.97 -9.25
N LYS A 195 17.86 9.54 -8.22
CA LYS A 195 18.71 8.36 -8.28
C LYS A 195 17.91 7.07 -8.44
N ILE A 196 16.81 6.93 -7.70
CA ILE A 196 15.88 5.81 -7.85
C ILE A 196 15.27 5.79 -9.25
N ALA A 197 14.81 6.95 -9.75
CA ALA A 197 14.23 7.06 -11.08
C ALA A 197 15.21 6.64 -12.19
N GLU A 198 16.48 6.97 -12.05
CA GLU A 198 17.53 6.53 -12.98
C GLU A 198 17.78 5.04 -12.89
N MET A 199 17.84 4.49 -11.68
CA MET A 199 18.11 3.07 -11.43
C MET A 199 16.99 2.13 -11.90
N VAL A 200 15.72 2.59 -11.90
CA VAL A 200 14.58 1.78 -12.37
C VAL A 200 14.30 1.96 -13.86
N LYS A 201 15.07 2.79 -14.56
CA LYS A 201 14.89 3.03 -15.99
C LYS A 201 14.99 1.73 -16.79
N GLY A 202 14.01 1.49 -17.64
CA GLY A 202 13.89 0.25 -18.42
C GLY A 202 13.27 -0.93 -17.65
N SER A 203 12.91 -0.76 -16.37
CA SER A 203 12.20 -1.78 -15.60
C SER A 203 10.68 -1.53 -15.59
N ASP A 204 9.95 -2.50 -15.09
CA ASP A 204 8.50 -2.39 -14.87
C ASP A 204 8.11 -1.28 -13.89
N LEU A 205 9.02 -0.80 -13.05
CA LEU A 205 8.80 0.34 -12.15
C LEU A 205 9.00 1.71 -12.80
N GLU A 206 9.61 1.79 -13.98
CA GLU A 206 9.87 3.08 -14.64
C GLU A 206 8.62 3.94 -14.83
N PRO A 207 7.45 3.40 -15.27
CA PRO A 207 6.24 4.19 -15.42
C PRO A 207 5.79 4.89 -14.13
N MET A 208 6.04 4.27 -12.97
CA MET A 208 5.69 4.83 -11.66
C MET A 208 6.57 6.02 -11.27
N THR A 209 7.80 6.11 -11.82
CA THR A 209 8.71 7.23 -11.54
C THR A 209 8.47 8.43 -12.46
N ARG A 210 7.87 8.23 -13.63
CA ARG A 210 7.56 9.30 -14.60
C ARG A 210 6.47 10.24 -14.08
N ASN A 211 5.52 9.75 -13.33
CA ASN A 211 4.53 10.58 -12.65
C ASN A 211 5.17 11.27 -11.44
N TYR A 212 5.57 12.49 -11.61
CA TYR A 212 6.43 13.37 -10.80
C TYR A 212 6.17 13.39 -9.28
N LYS A 213 5.08 12.81 -8.83
CA LYS A 213 4.66 12.79 -7.43
C LYS A 213 5.06 11.51 -6.68
N TYR A 214 5.52 10.46 -7.36
CA TYR A 214 5.45 9.10 -6.84
C TYR A 214 6.79 8.36 -6.68
N GLY A 215 7.92 8.95 -7.02
CA GLY A 215 9.21 8.25 -7.07
C GLY A 215 9.73 7.66 -5.75
N ARG A 216 9.54 8.35 -4.60
CA ARG A 216 9.76 7.79 -3.27
C ARG A 216 8.61 6.91 -2.81
N ASP A 217 7.47 7.10 -3.42
CA ASP A 217 6.20 6.59 -2.97
C ASP A 217 5.94 5.17 -3.44
N ILE A 218 6.77 4.65 -4.36
CA ILE A 218 6.63 3.28 -4.85
C ILE A 218 6.74 2.29 -3.69
N VAL A 219 7.63 2.56 -2.76
CA VAL A 219 8.00 1.63 -1.70
C VAL A 219 7.93 2.26 -0.32
N LYS A 220 8.17 3.58 -0.20
CA LYS A 220 8.12 4.36 1.03
C LYS A 220 7.33 5.64 0.78
N ASN A 221 6.11 5.68 1.23
CA ASN A 221 5.22 6.78 0.90
C ASN A 221 5.33 7.94 1.89
N SER A 222 5.59 9.11 1.37
CA SER A 222 5.51 10.37 2.09
C SER A 222 4.63 11.35 1.32
N TYR A 223 3.53 11.77 1.91
CA TYR A 223 2.61 12.83 1.53
C TYR A 223 2.39 13.11 0.03
N ILE A 224 1.20 12.77 -0.45
CA ILE A 224 0.71 13.20 -1.74
C ILE A 224 -0.46 14.17 -1.53
N ARG A 225 -0.29 15.40 -2.01
CA ARG A 225 -1.43 16.26 -2.34
C ARG A 225 -1.91 15.90 -3.74
N SER A 226 -3.18 15.53 -3.89
CA SER A 226 -3.81 15.51 -5.21
C SER A 226 -3.71 16.91 -5.85
N PRO A 227 -3.45 17.03 -7.15
CA PRO A 227 -3.54 18.30 -7.82
C PRO A 227 -4.99 18.78 -7.81
N GLN A 228 -5.15 20.10 -7.63
CA GLN A 228 -6.38 20.81 -7.97
C GLN A 228 -6.59 20.79 -9.48
#